data_9ad06024e0b8e27fcc07c93fd4aa12ad
#
_entry.id   9ad06024e0b8e27fcc07c93fd4aa12ad
#
_cell.length_a   1.000
_cell.length_b   1.000
_cell.length_c   1.000
_cell.angle_alpha   90.00
_cell.angle_beta   90.00
_cell.angle_gamma   90.00
#
_symmetry.space_group_name_H-M   'P 1'
#
loop_
_entity.id
_entity.type
_entity.pdbx_description
1 polymer ?
#
loop_
_entity_poly.entity_id
_entity_poly.type
_entity_poly.pdbx_seq_one_letter_code
_entity_poly.pdbx_strand_id
1 'polypeptide(L)'
;DPGEKSHSAQIFDINRYSLMSLLKKLGCKVNDMGILPDDKDAIRESIRSASRNNDLLLTSGGVSMGEEDHVRTAINELGKLHFWKLLIKPGRPIALGHVNDEDREVPIIALPGNPVAVMVTFLRIARPLVLLLSGSVDIHPNYFSIPSAFSVTKKKGRREWLRVSLVRDKGNNLKVKKFPFDGSGILSSMVSSDGLVELSEDIVKVTEGDLVDFLPFSEVLN
;
A
#
# COMPACT_ATOMS: atom_id res chain seq x y z
N ASP A 1 6.37 11.34 -16.59
CA ASP A 1 4.96 11.60 -16.22
C ASP A 1 4.01 11.14 -17.35
N PRO A 2 2.72 10.84 -17.04
CA PRO A 2 1.72 10.54 -18.07
C PRO A 2 1.60 11.69 -19.07
N GLY A 3 1.68 11.37 -20.36
CA GLY A 3 1.67 12.36 -21.46
C GLY A 3 3.06 12.76 -21.99
N GLU A 4 4.13 12.42 -21.31
CA GLU A 4 5.49 12.59 -21.81
C GLU A 4 5.91 11.42 -22.72
N LYS A 5 6.85 11.67 -23.64
CA LYS A 5 7.41 10.60 -24.47
C LYS A 5 8.29 9.71 -23.59
N SER A 6 7.86 8.46 -23.38
CA SER A 6 8.69 7.46 -22.69
C SER A 6 9.60 6.72 -23.66
N HIS A 7 10.81 6.41 -23.25
CA HIS A 7 11.67 5.45 -23.94
C HIS A 7 11.16 4.02 -23.66
N SER A 8 11.49 3.06 -24.53
CA SER A 8 10.97 1.69 -24.53
C SER A 8 11.20 0.88 -23.22
N ALA A 9 12.02 1.39 -22.29
CA ALA A 9 12.31 0.79 -20.99
C ALA A 9 11.70 1.56 -19.78
N GLN A 10 10.97 2.65 -20.03
CA GLN A 10 10.36 3.47 -18.98
C GLN A 10 8.89 3.14 -18.80
N ILE A 11 8.44 3.14 -17.56
CA ILE A 11 7.03 3.02 -17.18
C ILE A 11 6.58 4.36 -16.60
N PHE A 12 5.30 4.71 -16.84
CA PHE A 12 4.73 5.90 -16.22
C PHE A 12 4.59 5.73 -14.71
N ASP A 13 4.90 6.78 -13.95
CA ASP A 13 4.65 6.81 -12.51
C ASP A 13 3.15 7.00 -12.23
N ILE A 14 2.44 5.89 -12.11
CA ILE A 14 1.03 5.87 -11.72
C ILE A 14 0.83 5.87 -10.19
N ASN A 15 1.87 5.49 -9.44
CA ASN A 15 1.79 5.39 -7.98
C ASN A 15 1.61 6.75 -7.34
N ARG A 16 2.39 7.75 -7.78
CA ARG A 16 2.33 9.13 -7.29
C ARG A 16 0.92 9.71 -7.42
N TYR A 17 0.32 9.61 -8.60
CA TYR A 17 -1.05 10.11 -8.85
C TYR A 17 -2.10 9.37 -8.03
N SER A 18 -1.96 8.05 -7.89
CA SER A 18 -2.87 7.24 -7.07
C SER A 18 -2.79 7.63 -5.60
N LEU A 19 -1.58 7.77 -5.05
CA LEU A 19 -1.36 8.18 -3.66
C LEU A 19 -1.86 9.60 -3.40
N MET A 20 -1.59 10.55 -4.30
CA MET A 20 -2.11 11.92 -4.18
C MET A 20 -3.65 11.95 -4.15
N SER A 21 -4.30 11.15 -5.01
CA SER A 21 -5.75 11.06 -5.04
C SER A 21 -6.31 10.50 -3.72
N LEU A 22 -5.71 9.42 -3.21
CA LEU A 22 -6.11 8.79 -1.95
C LEU A 22 -5.93 9.72 -0.75
N LEU A 23 -4.79 10.42 -0.67
CA LEU A 23 -4.52 11.38 0.41
C LEU A 23 -5.48 12.56 0.37
N LYS A 24 -5.77 13.12 -0.81
CA LYS A 24 -6.76 14.20 -0.96
C LYS A 24 -8.16 13.76 -0.54
N LYS A 25 -8.56 12.52 -0.84
CA LYS A 25 -9.83 11.95 -0.36
C LYS A 25 -9.91 11.86 1.16
N LEU A 26 -8.78 11.62 1.83
CA LEU A 26 -8.69 11.63 3.29
C LEU A 26 -8.59 13.05 3.88
N GLY A 27 -8.74 14.10 3.05
CA GLY A 27 -8.67 15.50 3.50
C GLY A 27 -7.26 16.04 3.70
N CYS A 28 -6.22 15.31 3.28
CA CYS A 28 -4.84 15.75 3.44
C CYS A 28 -4.48 16.88 2.46
N LYS A 29 -3.72 17.86 2.93
CA LYS A 29 -2.97 18.78 2.07
C LYS A 29 -1.73 18.06 1.55
N VAL A 30 -1.67 17.80 0.26
CA VAL A 30 -0.58 17.04 -0.36
C VAL A 30 0.47 17.99 -0.93
N ASN A 31 1.71 17.81 -0.50
CA ASN A 31 2.89 18.42 -1.09
C ASN A 31 3.58 17.38 -1.99
N ASP A 32 3.53 17.59 -3.30
CA ASP A 32 4.08 16.67 -4.29
C ASP A 32 5.52 17.06 -4.63
N MET A 33 6.47 16.20 -4.22
CA MET A 33 7.90 16.38 -4.46
C MET A 33 8.36 15.89 -5.84
N GLY A 34 7.45 15.34 -6.66
CA GLY A 34 7.79 14.80 -7.97
C GLY A 34 8.55 13.48 -7.92
N ILE A 35 9.25 13.19 -9.02
CA ILE A 35 10.12 12.02 -9.15
C ILE A 35 11.53 12.44 -8.76
N LEU A 36 12.07 11.83 -7.71
CA LEU A 36 13.43 12.10 -7.26
C LEU A 36 14.43 11.33 -8.12
N PRO A 37 15.60 11.89 -8.42
CA PRO A 37 16.69 11.17 -9.06
C PRO A 37 17.16 10.03 -8.15
N ASP A 38 17.65 8.93 -8.73
CA ASP A 38 18.24 7.81 -8.00
C ASP A 38 19.66 8.15 -7.55
N ASP A 39 19.74 9.11 -6.63
CA ASP A 39 20.96 9.66 -6.06
C ASP A 39 20.82 9.78 -4.54
N LYS A 40 21.81 9.27 -3.81
CA LYS A 40 21.77 9.21 -2.34
C LYS A 40 21.60 10.58 -1.70
N ASP A 41 22.39 11.57 -2.14
CA ASP A 41 22.40 12.90 -1.53
C ASP A 41 21.15 13.69 -1.89
N ALA A 42 20.67 13.56 -3.13
CA ALA A 42 19.42 14.17 -3.57
C ALA A 42 18.20 13.62 -2.80
N ILE A 43 18.12 12.31 -2.61
CA ILE A 43 17.05 11.66 -1.85
C ILE A 43 17.11 12.10 -0.38
N ARG A 44 18.29 12.09 0.25
CA ARG A 44 18.46 12.51 1.63
C ARG A 44 18.03 13.97 1.85
N GLU A 45 18.47 14.89 0.98
CA GLU A 45 18.12 16.30 1.10
C GLU A 45 16.63 16.55 0.83
N SER A 46 16.04 15.85 -0.12
CA SER A 46 14.60 15.91 -0.39
C SER A 46 13.76 15.45 0.83
N ILE A 47 14.17 14.36 1.47
CA ILE A 47 13.49 13.85 2.68
C ILE A 47 13.65 14.87 3.82
N ARG A 48 14.85 15.42 4.04
CA ARG A 48 15.11 16.46 5.05
C ARG A 48 14.30 17.73 4.79
N SER A 49 14.24 18.20 3.56
CA SER A 49 13.47 19.38 3.20
C SER A 49 11.96 19.16 3.38
N ALA A 50 11.49 17.97 3.01
CA ALA A 50 10.07 17.62 3.15
C ALA A 50 9.63 17.50 4.61
N SER A 51 10.49 17.05 5.55
CA SER A 51 10.13 16.90 6.97
C SER A 51 9.76 18.21 7.64
N ARG A 52 10.34 19.31 7.20
CA ARG A 52 10.14 20.64 7.83
C ARG A 52 8.70 21.13 7.84
N ASN A 53 7.93 20.81 6.80
CA ASN A 53 6.60 21.37 6.58
C ASN A 53 5.49 20.32 6.37
N ASN A 54 5.76 19.07 6.69
CA ASN A 54 4.78 18.01 6.55
C ASN A 54 4.71 17.16 7.82
N ASP A 55 3.54 16.56 8.07
CA ASP A 55 3.27 15.72 9.24
C ASP A 55 3.51 14.24 8.96
N LEU A 56 3.61 13.86 7.68
CA LEU A 56 3.89 12.51 7.20
C LEU A 56 4.58 12.56 5.85
N LEU A 57 5.60 11.74 5.67
CA LEU A 57 6.26 11.53 4.38
C LEU A 57 5.87 10.17 3.80
N LEU A 58 5.52 10.14 2.52
CA LEU A 58 5.28 8.92 1.77
C LEU A 58 6.20 8.86 0.55
N THR A 59 6.88 7.73 0.36
CA THR A 59 7.59 7.45 -0.89
C THR A 59 7.00 6.20 -1.55
N SER A 60 7.18 6.05 -2.85
CA SER A 60 6.82 4.86 -3.62
C SER A 60 7.99 4.43 -4.48
N GLY A 61 8.41 3.18 -4.34
CA GLY A 61 9.67 2.69 -4.91
C GLY A 61 10.88 3.02 -4.03
N GLY A 62 12.08 2.64 -4.48
CA GLY A 62 13.32 2.85 -3.70
C GLY A 62 13.46 1.98 -2.45
N VAL A 63 12.53 1.04 -2.19
CA VAL A 63 12.58 0.08 -1.08
C VAL A 63 12.73 -1.34 -1.60
N SER A 64 13.68 -1.54 -2.47
CA SER A 64 13.97 -2.82 -3.10
C SER A 64 14.79 -3.73 -2.17
N MET A 65 15.03 -4.96 -2.62
CA MET A 65 15.89 -5.93 -1.93
C MET A 65 17.38 -5.69 -2.20
N GLY A 66 17.74 -4.66 -2.99
CA GLY A 66 19.11 -4.34 -3.37
C GLY A 66 19.94 -3.73 -2.24
N GLU A 67 21.26 -3.81 -2.38
CA GLU A 67 22.23 -3.22 -1.43
C GLU A 67 22.21 -1.68 -1.48
N GLU A 68 21.78 -1.09 -2.58
CA GLU A 68 21.67 0.37 -2.81
C GLU A 68 20.25 0.90 -2.57
N ASP A 69 19.72 0.72 -1.35
CA ASP A 69 18.45 1.32 -0.95
C ASP A 69 18.69 2.71 -0.35
N HIS A 70 18.72 3.72 -1.21
CA HIS A 70 19.02 5.11 -0.83
C HIS A 70 17.95 5.69 0.12
N VAL A 71 16.69 5.30 -0.03
CA VAL A 71 15.60 5.76 0.87
C VAL A 71 15.82 5.21 2.29
N ARG A 72 16.13 3.92 2.41
CA ARG A 72 16.42 3.30 3.70
C ARG A 72 17.65 3.91 4.38
N THR A 73 18.69 4.16 3.60
CA THR A 73 19.91 4.79 4.08
C THR A 73 19.61 6.20 4.58
N ALA A 74 18.87 7.00 3.82
CA ALA A 74 18.48 8.35 4.23
C ALA A 74 17.63 8.37 5.50
N ILE A 75 16.67 7.44 5.67
CA ILE A 75 15.89 7.33 6.91
C ILE A 75 16.80 7.05 8.12
N ASN A 76 17.78 6.15 7.98
CA ASN A 76 18.71 5.85 9.09
C ASN A 76 19.68 7.01 9.39
N GLU A 77 20.05 7.80 8.40
CA GLU A 77 20.93 8.96 8.59
C GLU A 77 20.19 10.17 9.19
N LEU A 78 18.91 10.36 8.87
CA LEU A 78 18.11 11.50 9.29
C LEU A 78 17.25 11.24 10.53
N GLY A 79 17.08 9.98 10.92
CA GLY A 79 16.21 9.59 12.02
C GLY A 79 16.38 8.12 12.37
N LYS A 80 15.29 7.36 12.35
CA LYS A 80 15.29 5.94 12.73
C LYS A 80 14.35 5.12 11.86
N LEU A 81 14.86 4.01 11.38
CA LEU A 81 14.05 2.97 10.74
C LEU A 81 13.49 2.03 11.83
N HIS A 82 12.16 1.91 11.92
CA HIS A 82 11.50 1.05 12.89
C HIS A 82 11.38 -0.39 12.40
N PHE A 83 10.98 -0.55 11.15
CA PHE A 83 10.99 -1.85 10.49
C PHE A 83 11.18 -1.72 8.97
N TRP A 84 11.68 -2.82 8.40
CA TRP A 84 11.82 -3.03 6.97
C TRP A 84 11.48 -4.46 6.64
N LYS A 85 10.57 -4.65 5.69
CA LYS A 85 9.94 -5.91 5.28
C LYS A 85 8.92 -6.44 6.30
N LEU A 86 7.72 -6.64 5.80
CA LEU A 86 6.65 -7.33 6.49
C LEU A 86 6.39 -8.70 5.85
N LEU A 87 5.86 -9.62 6.64
CA LEU A 87 5.40 -10.92 6.13
C LEU A 87 3.99 -10.80 5.54
N ILE A 88 3.88 -10.00 4.49
CA ILE A 88 2.63 -9.69 3.79
C ILE A 88 2.72 -9.99 2.29
N LYS A 89 1.57 -10.09 1.62
CA LYS A 89 1.45 -10.18 0.16
C LYS A 89 0.14 -9.51 -0.29
N PRO A 90 0.19 -8.58 -1.26
CA PRO A 90 1.38 -7.94 -1.85
C PRO A 90 2.04 -6.94 -0.88
N GLY A 91 3.25 -6.46 -1.19
CA GLY A 91 3.85 -5.35 -0.48
C GLY A 91 4.92 -5.70 0.56
N ARG A 92 5.57 -6.85 0.44
CA ARG A 92 6.64 -7.27 1.37
C ARG A 92 7.74 -6.21 1.60
N PRO A 93 8.29 -5.55 0.56
CA PRO A 93 9.24 -4.47 0.76
C PRO A 93 8.48 -3.18 1.10
N ILE A 94 8.32 -2.91 2.38
CA ILE A 94 7.76 -1.68 2.94
C ILE A 94 8.62 -1.29 4.13
N ALA A 95 8.89 0.00 4.30
CA ALA A 95 9.63 0.52 5.44
C ALA A 95 8.80 1.56 6.18
N LEU A 96 8.91 1.56 7.50
CA LEU A 96 8.38 2.59 8.38
C LEU A 96 9.50 3.10 9.28
N GLY A 97 9.61 4.40 9.39
CA GLY A 97 10.55 5.10 10.25
C GLY A 97 10.04 6.47 10.65
N HIS A 98 10.93 7.27 11.20
CA HIS A 98 10.74 8.70 11.35
C HIS A 98 12.01 9.44 10.95
N VAL A 99 11.85 10.70 10.61
CA VAL A 99 12.93 11.66 10.35
C VAL A 99 12.88 12.73 11.44
N ASN A 100 14.04 13.05 12.01
CA ASN A 100 14.14 14.11 13.00
C ASN A 100 14.14 15.48 12.32
N ASP A 101 13.30 16.38 12.80
CA ASP A 101 13.19 17.75 12.34
C ASP A 101 13.07 18.67 13.55
N GLU A 102 14.20 19.22 13.97
CA GLU A 102 14.33 19.98 15.22
C GLU A 102 13.79 19.18 16.42
N ASP A 103 12.66 19.59 17.01
CA ASP A 103 12.03 18.95 18.17
C ASP A 103 10.92 17.94 17.77
N ARG A 104 10.75 17.63 16.47
CA ARG A 104 9.69 16.75 15.96
C ARG A 104 10.26 15.46 15.35
N GLU A 105 9.55 14.38 15.55
CA GLU A 105 9.73 13.14 14.80
C GLU A 105 8.65 13.05 13.71
N VAL A 106 9.05 13.23 12.45
CA VAL A 106 8.12 13.17 11.30
C VAL A 106 8.09 11.75 10.75
N PRO A 107 6.95 11.04 10.83
CA PRO A 107 6.83 9.69 10.29
C PRO A 107 7.11 9.63 8.79
N ILE A 108 7.77 8.57 8.35
CA ILE A 108 7.99 8.27 6.94
C ILE A 108 7.62 6.83 6.64
N ILE A 109 6.81 6.62 5.60
CA ILE A 109 6.50 5.30 5.06
C ILE A 109 7.01 5.21 3.64
N ALA A 110 7.90 4.26 3.40
CA ALA A 110 8.35 3.94 2.07
C ALA A 110 7.60 2.71 1.54
N LEU A 111 6.70 2.96 0.59
CA LEU A 111 5.82 1.97 -0.02
C LEU A 111 6.53 1.21 -1.15
N PRO A 112 6.06 0.01 -1.51
CA PRO A 112 6.61 -0.76 -2.63
C PRO A 112 6.54 0.00 -3.96
N GLY A 113 7.28 -0.46 -4.98
CA GLY A 113 7.21 0.12 -6.33
C GLY A 113 6.04 -0.41 -7.20
N ASN A 114 5.57 -1.63 -6.95
CA ASN A 114 4.50 -2.24 -7.76
C ASN A 114 3.12 -1.62 -7.44
N PRO A 115 2.33 -1.19 -8.43
CA PRO A 115 1.09 -0.42 -8.22
C PRO A 115 0.06 -1.07 -7.29
N VAL A 116 -0.22 -2.35 -7.46
CA VAL A 116 -1.16 -3.07 -6.57
C VAL A 116 -0.61 -3.16 -5.15
N ALA A 117 0.71 -3.35 -5.01
CA ALA A 117 1.34 -3.39 -3.70
C ALA A 117 1.27 -2.02 -3.00
N VAL A 118 1.49 -0.92 -3.75
CA VAL A 118 1.30 0.45 -3.24
C VAL A 118 -0.12 0.66 -2.74
N MET A 119 -1.12 0.34 -3.57
CA MET A 119 -2.53 0.53 -3.20
C MET A 119 -2.88 -0.27 -1.94
N VAL A 120 -2.56 -1.56 -1.91
CA VAL A 120 -2.89 -2.43 -0.76
C VAL A 120 -2.16 -1.99 0.50
N THR A 121 -0.87 -1.67 0.43
CA THR A 121 -0.11 -1.22 1.60
C THR A 121 -0.52 0.18 2.04
N PHE A 122 -0.91 1.06 1.11
CA PHE A 122 -1.52 2.33 1.48
C PHE A 122 -2.80 2.11 2.27
N LEU A 123 -3.75 1.36 1.74
CA LEU A 123 -5.06 1.15 2.38
C LEU A 123 -4.96 0.45 3.73
N ARG A 124 -4.00 -0.47 3.91
CA ARG A 124 -3.90 -1.32 5.10
C ARG A 124 -2.88 -0.86 6.15
N ILE A 125 -1.92 -0.01 5.76
CA ILE A 125 -0.82 0.42 6.64
C ILE A 125 -0.74 1.94 6.71
N ALA A 126 -0.66 2.64 5.57
CA ALA A 126 -0.51 4.10 5.59
C ALA A 126 -1.81 4.81 5.98
N ARG A 127 -2.96 4.40 5.45
CA ARG A 127 -4.27 5.00 5.77
C ARG A 127 -4.58 5.04 7.26
N PRO A 128 -4.44 3.95 8.04
CA PRO A 128 -4.63 4.00 9.50
C PRO A 128 -3.75 5.04 10.19
N LEU A 129 -2.48 5.18 9.78
CA LEU A 129 -1.60 6.20 10.33
C LEU A 129 -2.05 7.62 9.95
N VAL A 130 -2.46 7.84 8.69
CA VAL A 130 -3.02 9.13 8.25
C VAL A 130 -4.24 9.50 9.09
N LEU A 131 -5.17 8.58 9.30
CA LEU A 131 -6.36 8.80 10.12
C LEU A 131 -5.99 9.13 11.58
N LEU A 132 -5.05 8.38 12.15
CA LEU A 132 -4.57 8.63 13.51
C LEU A 132 -3.94 10.02 13.65
N LEU A 133 -3.07 10.42 12.73
CA LEU A 133 -2.46 11.75 12.70
C LEU A 133 -3.49 12.86 12.49
N SER A 134 -4.60 12.55 11.81
CA SER A 134 -5.73 13.48 11.63
C SER A 134 -6.68 13.54 12.84
N GLY A 135 -6.39 12.80 13.92
CA GLY A 135 -7.19 12.79 15.15
C GLY A 135 -8.39 11.85 15.12
N SER A 136 -8.49 10.96 14.12
CA SER A 136 -9.57 9.95 14.08
C SER A 136 -9.36 8.91 15.18
N VAL A 137 -10.44 8.57 15.89
CA VAL A 137 -10.46 7.48 16.87
C VAL A 137 -10.84 6.14 16.22
N ASP A 138 -11.57 6.18 15.13
CA ASP A 138 -11.95 5.01 14.34
C ASP A 138 -11.08 4.92 13.08
N ILE A 139 -10.06 4.06 13.19
CA ILE A 139 -9.08 3.84 12.12
C ILE A 139 -9.23 2.46 11.45
N HIS A 140 -10.11 1.62 11.99
CA HIS A 140 -10.31 0.25 11.52
C HIS A 140 -11.54 0.16 10.62
N PRO A 141 -11.41 -0.37 9.39
CA PRO A 141 -12.55 -0.58 8.52
C PRO A 141 -13.35 -1.81 8.97
N ASN A 142 -14.64 -1.85 8.57
CA ASN A 142 -15.49 -3.01 8.78
C ASN A 142 -15.16 -4.13 7.80
N TYR A 143 -15.18 -5.36 8.29
CA TYR A 143 -15.08 -6.57 7.49
C TYR A 143 -16.42 -7.29 7.44
N PHE A 144 -16.69 -7.92 6.31
CA PHE A 144 -17.89 -8.71 6.10
C PHE A 144 -17.51 -10.16 5.85
N SER A 145 -18.13 -11.08 6.58
CA SER A 145 -17.90 -12.52 6.39
C SER A 145 -18.74 -12.99 5.21
N ILE A 146 -18.10 -13.34 4.09
CA ILE A 146 -18.76 -13.72 2.82
C ILE A 146 -18.20 -15.05 2.32
N PRO A 147 -19.05 -15.98 1.79
CA PRO A 147 -18.57 -17.23 1.22
C PRO A 147 -17.66 -17.01 0.01
N SER A 148 -16.56 -17.76 -0.06
CA SER A 148 -15.65 -17.75 -1.20
C SER A 148 -16.22 -18.52 -2.41
N ALA A 149 -16.01 -17.99 -3.62
CA ALA A 149 -16.22 -18.72 -4.88
C ALA A 149 -14.86 -19.14 -5.48
N PHE A 150 -13.88 -19.44 -4.63
CA PHE A 150 -12.55 -19.87 -5.03
C PHE A 150 -11.93 -20.78 -3.96
N SER A 151 -10.90 -21.53 -4.38
CA SER A 151 -10.00 -22.22 -3.47
C SER A 151 -8.59 -21.70 -3.66
N VAL A 152 -7.83 -21.54 -2.57
CA VAL A 152 -6.45 -21.07 -2.59
C VAL A 152 -5.64 -21.69 -1.44
N THR A 153 -4.37 -21.91 -1.69
CA THR A 153 -3.40 -22.29 -0.64
C THR A 153 -2.34 -21.21 -0.53
N LYS A 154 -1.94 -20.85 0.69
CA LYS A 154 -0.90 -19.86 0.96
C LYS A 154 0.12 -20.37 1.98
N LYS A 155 1.26 -19.69 2.05
CA LYS A 155 2.27 -19.97 3.08
C LYS A 155 1.79 -19.53 4.46
N LYS A 156 1.96 -20.39 5.47
CA LYS A 156 1.76 -20.05 6.88
C LYS A 156 2.66 -18.89 7.30
N GLY A 157 2.21 -18.09 8.26
CA GLY A 157 2.98 -16.97 8.81
C GLY A 157 3.03 -15.72 7.95
N ARG A 158 2.27 -15.68 6.84
CA ARG A 158 2.17 -14.52 5.96
C ARG A 158 0.73 -14.06 5.81
N ARG A 159 0.44 -12.78 6.06
CA ARG A 159 -0.86 -12.16 5.75
C ARG A 159 -0.97 -11.88 4.27
N GLU A 160 -2.11 -12.21 3.67
CA GLU A 160 -2.34 -11.96 2.24
C GLU A 160 -3.65 -11.22 2.01
N TRP A 161 -3.62 -10.27 1.08
CA TRP A 161 -4.81 -9.58 0.59
C TRP A 161 -5.05 -9.96 -0.86
N LEU A 162 -6.17 -10.62 -1.10
CA LEU A 162 -6.60 -11.06 -2.42
C LEU A 162 -7.60 -10.05 -2.98
N ARG A 163 -7.39 -9.60 -4.20
CA ARG A 163 -8.37 -8.78 -4.93
C ARG A 163 -9.55 -9.66 -5.32
N VAL A 164 -10.75 -9.21 -5.01
CA VAL A 164 -11.96 -9.98 -5.25
C VAL A 164 -13.10 -9.11 -5.76
N SER A 165 -14.00 -9.73 -6.54
CA SER A 165 -15.25 -9.13 -6.96
C SER A 165 -16.42 -9.86 -6.31
N LEU A 166 -17.51 -9.13 -6.03
CA LEU A 166 -18.76 -9.68 -5.56
C LEU A 166 -19.50 -10.34 -6.73
N VAL A 167 -19.90 -11.57 -6.54
CA VAL A 167 -20.66 -12.34 -7.53
C VAL A 167 -21.87 -13.00 -6.87
N ARG A 168 -22.88 -13.32 -7.66
CA ARG A 168 -24.03 -14.12 -7.20
C ARG A 168 -24.01 -15.50 -7.83
N ASP A 169 -24.26 -16.52 -7.03
CA ASP A 169 -24.40 -17.88 -7.54
C ASP A 169 -25.82 -18.09 -8.16
N LYS A 170 -26.07 -19.28 -8.67
CA LYS A 170 -27.38 -19.64 -9.29
C LYS A 170 -28.56 -19.51 -8.33
N GLY A 171 -28.33 -19.58 -7.02
CA GLY A 171 -29.32 -19.41 -5.97
C GLY A 171 -29.44 -17.95 -5.50
N ASN A 172 -28.80 -16.98 -6.21
CA ASN A 172 -28.75 -15.56 -5.86
C ASN A 172 -27.99 -15.25 -4.56
N ASN A 173 -27.21 -16.21 -4.02
CA ASN A 173 -26.39 -16.00 -2.83
C ASN A 173 -25.12 -15.21 -3.20
N LEU A 174 -24.79 -14.22 -2.37
CA LEU A 174 -23.59 -13.39 -2.55
C LEU A 174 -22.33 -14.19 -2.20
N LYS A 175 -21.32 -14.12 -3.06
CA LYS A 175 -20.00 -14.73 -2.89
C LYS A 175 -18.90 -13.77 -3.34
N VAL A 176 -17.66 -14.01 -2.90
CA VAL A 176 -16.49 -13.31 -3.40
C VAL A 176 -15.70 -14.19 -4.38
N LYS A 177 -15.41 -13.65 -5.56
CA LYS A 177 -14.60 -14.29 -6.59
C LYS A 177 -13.23 -13.65 -6.68
N LYS A 178 -12.18 -14.46 -6.53
CA LYS A 178 -10.79 -14.00 -6.63
C LYS A 178 -10.45 -13.53 -8.05
N PHE A 179 -9.72 -12.42 -8.17
CA PHE A 179 -9.12 -11.99 -9.44
C PHE A 179 -8.18 -13.09 -9.97
N PRO A 180 -8.23 -13.43 -11.27
CA PRO A 180 -7.56 -14.64 -11.80
C PRO A 180 -6.03 -14.57 -11.76
N PHE A 181 -5.44 -13.37 -11.76
CA PHE A 181 -3.98 -13.22 -11.81
C PHE A 181 -3.42 -12.70 -10.49
N ASP A 182 -2.30 -13.27 -10.04
CA ASP A 182 -1.66 -12.93 -8.76
C ASP A 182 -0.65 -11.77 -8.84
N GLY A 183 -0.33 -11.29 -10.04
CA GLY A 183 0.67 -10.22 -10.25
C GLY A 183 0.33 -8.90 -9.55
N SER A 184 1.32 -8.24 -8.95
CA SER A 184 1.17 -6.94 -8.29
C SER A 184 1.42 -5.72 -9.20
N GLY A 185 1.76 -5.97 -10.47
CA GLY A 185 1.95 -4.93 -11.50
C GLY A 185 0.67 -4.55 -12.27
N ILE A 186 -0.42 -5.30 -12.11
CA ILE A 186 -1.64 -5.13 -12.91
C ILE A 186 -2.63 -4.23 -12.16
N LEU A 187 -2.50 -2.91 -12.30
CA LEU A 187 -3.36 -1.94 -11.60
C LEU A 187 -4.84 -2.10 -11.96
N SER A 188 -5.17 -2.47 -13.19
CA SER A 188 -6.56 -2.74 -13.62
C SER A 188 -7.26 -3.79 -12.76
N SER A 189 -6.51 -4.68 -12.11
CA SER A 189 -7.06 -5.63 -11.16
C SER A 189 -7.66 -4.99 -9.89
N MET A 190 -7.16 -3.83 -9.48
CA MET A 190 -7.77 -3.04 -8.39
C MET A 190 -9.07 -2.39 -8.88
N VAL A 191 -9.07 -1.86 -10.10
CA VAL A 191 -10.24 -1.19 -10.70
C VAL A 191 -11.38 -2.16 -10.95
N SER A 192 -11.08 -3.40 -11.33
CA SER A 192 -12.08 -4.45 -11.62
C SER A 192 -12.48 -5.28 -10.40
N SER A 193 -12.00 -4.92 -9.20
CA SER A 193 -12.36 -5.59 -7.96
C SER A 193 -13.24 -4.69 -7.09
N ASP A 194 -14.10 -5.30 -6.27
CA ASP A 194 -14.98 -4.60 -5.34
C ASP A 194 -14.33 -4.44 -3.95
N GLY A 195 -13.25 -5.17 -3.68
CA GLY A 195 -12.54 -5.13 -2.42
C GLY A 195 -11.43 -6.15 -2.30
N LEU A 196 -11.02 -6.38 -1.07
CA LEU A 196 -9.97 -7.32 -0.70
C LEU A 196 -10.53 -8.42 0.21
N VAL A 197 -10.06 -9.65 0.03
CA VAL A 197 -10.18 -10.69 1.06
C VAL A 197 -8.88 -10.72 1.84
N GLU A 198 -8.96 -10.57 3.16
CA GLU A 198 -7.82 -10.68 4.05
C GLU A 198 -7.70 -12.12 4.58
N LEU A 199 -6.53 -12.71 4.37
CA LEU A 199 -6.18 -14.02 4.90
C LEU A 199 -5.08 -13.83 5.96
N SER A 200 -5.42 -14.07 7.21
CA SER A 200 -4.51 -13.96 8.35
C SER A 200 -3.31 -14.91 8.24
N GLU A 201 -2.34 -14.74 9.13
CA GLU A 201 -1.09 -15.51 9.16
C GLU A 201 -1.34 -17.01 9.31
N ASP A 202 -2.36 -17.39 10.09
CA ASP A 202 -2.67 -18.78 10.44
C ASP A 202 -3.43 -19.53 9.35
N ILE A 203 -4.13 -18.83 8.46
CA ILE A 203 -4.84 -19.46 7.34
C ILE A 203 -3.81 -19.97 6.35
N VAL A 204 -3.88 -21.24 5.99
CA VAL A 204 -3.03 -21.88 4.98
C VAL A 204 -3.81 -22.32 3.75
N LYS A 205 -5.12 -22.51 3.90
CA LYS A 205 -6.01 -22.97 2.83
C LYS A 205 -7.38 -22.33 2.99
N VAL A 206 -7.97 -21.95 1.88
CA VAL A 206 -9.39 -21.61 1.74
C VAL A 206 -9.95 -22.56 0.68
N THR A 207 -11.09 -23.15 0.97
CA THR A 207 -11.85 -23.99 0.03
C THR A 207 -13.10 -23.22 -0.42
N GLU A 208 -13.56 -23.44 -1.63
CA GLU A 208 -14.81 -22.83 -2.11
C GLU A 208 -15.96 -23.11 -1.14
N GLY A 209 -16.68 -22.05 -0.78
CA GLY A 209 -17.74 -22.06 0.23
C GLY A 209 -17.31 -21.64 1.62
N ASP A 210 -16.01 -21.63 1.95
CA ASP A 210 -15.53 -21.14 3.23
C ASP A 210 -15.85 -19.66 3.37
N LEU A 211 -16.22 -19.24 4.59
CA LEU A 211 -16.38 -17.83 4.94
C LEU A 211 -15.01 -17.15 5.03
N VAL A 212 -14.89 -16.00 4.38
CA VAL A 212 -13.66 -15.20 4.36
C VAL A 212 -13.93 -13.74 4.72
N ASP A 213 -12.95 -13.07 5.30
CA ASP A 213 -13.04 -11.66 5.70
C ASP A 213 -12.90 -10.77 4.47
N PHE A 214 -14.01 -10.25 3.99
CA PHE A 214 -14.09 -9.33 2.87
C PHE A 214 -14.07 -7.88 3.36
N LEU A 215 -13.15 -7.10 2.82
CA LEU A 215 -13.03 -5.66 3.00
C LEU A 215 -13.46 -4.95 1.72
N PRO A 216 -14.66 -4.35 1.67
CA PRO A 216 -15.10 -3.57 0.52
C PRO A 216 -14.21 -2.33 0.33
N PHE A 217 -13.98 -1.93 -0.91
CA PHE A 217 -13.28 -0.67 -1.17
C PHE A 217 -14.05 0.55 -0.67
N SER A 218 -15.38 0.49 -0.56
CA SER A 218 -16.18 1.55 0.05
C SER A 218 -15.82 1.86 1.51
N GLU A 219 -15.29 0.89 2.27
CA GLU A 219 -14.85 1.11 3.65
C GLU A 219 -13.51 1.85 3.76
N VAL A 220 -12.72 1.88 2.70
CA VAL A 220 -11.34 2.39 2.73
C VAL A 220 -11.03 3.44 1.67
N LEU A 221 -11.92 3.64 0.72
CA LEU A 221 -11.78 4.65 -0.34
C LEU A 221 -12.77 5.82 -0.23
N ASN A 222 -13.64 5.83 0.77
CA ASN A 222 -14.60 6.92 1.00
C ASN A 222 -14.07 7.91 2.01
#